data_366b4d2473b5dccb21e25383cb5daea9
#
_entry.id   366b4d2473b5dccb21e25383cb5daea9
#
_cell.length_a   1.000
_cell.length_b   1.000
_cell.length_c   1.000
_cell.angle_alpha   90.00
_cell.angle_beta   90.00
_cell.angle_gamma   90.00
#
_symmetry.space_group_name_H-M   'P 1'
#
loop_
_entity.id
_entity.type
_entity.pdbx_description
1 polymer ?
#
loop_
_entity_poly.entity_id
_entity_poly.type
_entity_poly.pdbx_seq_one_letter_code
_entity_poly.pdbx_strand_id
1 'polypeptide(L)'
;YAYFLDNSIDTFLNVFFNFRNTGYSCDEAARLTYDCIGSVEEATLLSDTRQDDVQITVQNIERYFHYLPYIFIATVITSLGGLLLIFREKNVNYRIRCSAVSAVHYNTALALACLTYSILLWLVFMVLALAVCGKGLLSVRGLMLVINSFVFLLVSVGITYLISFLAYN
;
A
#
# COMPACT_ATOMS: atom_id res chain seq x y z
N TYR A 1 -27.74 10.82 20.52
CA TYR A 1 -27.44 11.89 21.49
C TYR A 1 -27.90 11.52 22.91
N ALA A 2 -29.10 10.98 23.12
CA ALA A 2 -29.62 10.62 24.44
C ALA A 2 -28.77 9.53 25.13
N TYR A 3 -28.31 8.52 24.40
CA TYR A 3 -27.50 7.40 24.91
C TYR A 3 -26.12 7.84 25.40
N PHE A 4 -25.52 8.85 24.77
CA PHE A 4 -24.22 9.41 25.14
C PHE A 4 -24.30 10.21 26.45
N LEU A 5 -25.37 10.97 26.64
CA LEU A 5 -25.63 11.74 27.85
C LEU A 5 -25.89 10.84 29.06
N ASP A 6 -26.65 9.75 28.88
CA ASP A 6 -26.95 8.78 29.96
C ASP A 6 -25.67 8.10 30.45
N ASN A 7 -24.80 7.66 29.54
CA ASN A 7 -23.57 6.98 29.92
C ASN A 7 -22.56 7.91 30.62
N SER A 8 -22.51 9.19 30.21
CA SER A 8 -21.65 10.19 30.85
C SER A 8 -22.13 10.54 32.27
N ILE A 9 -23.44 10.62 32.49
CA ILE A 9 -24.03 10.91 33.80
C ILE A 9 -23.81 9.71 34.75
N ASP A 10 -24.01 8.48 34.29
CA ASP A 10 -23.80 7.27 35.08
C ASP A 10 -22.31 7.12 35.47
N THR A 11 -21.39 7.41 34.58
CA THR A 11 -19.96 7.38 34.86
C THR A 11 -19.60 8.42 35.90
N PHE A 12 -20.10 9.65 35.78
CA PHE A 12 -19.87 10.72 36.76
C PHE A 12 -20.41 10.32 38.16
N LEU A 13 -21.61 9.83 38.21
CA LEU A 13 -22.23 9.42 39.47
C LEU A 13 -21.47 8.27 40.13
N ASN A 14 -21.03 7.27 39.39
CA ASN A 14 -20.27 6.15 39.91
C ASN A 14 -18.92 6.59 40.50
N VAL A 15 -18.17 7.45 39.81
CA VAL A 15 -16.88 7.97 40.30
C VAL A 15 -17.09 8.86 41.53
N PHE A 16 -18.11 9.73 41.51
CA PHE A 16 -18.47 10.61 42.64
C PHE A 16 -18.83 9.80 43.91
N PHE A 17 -19.70 8.80 43.78
CA PHE A 17 -20.06 7.94 44.92
C PHE A 17 -18.88 7.13 45.44
N ASN A 18 -17.95 6.71 44.60
CA ASN A 18 -16.72 6.05 45.02
C ASN A 18 -15.87 6.97 45.91
N PHE A 19 -15.65 8.22 45.52
CA PHE A 19 -14.90 9.19 46.32
C PHE A 19 -15.63 9.52 47.63
N ARG A 20 -16.93 9.62 47.60
CA ARG A 20 -17.73 9.87 48.81
C ARG A 20 -17.70 8.70 49.80
N ASN A 21 -17.72 7.46 49.32
CA ASN A 21 -17.62 6.24 50.17
C ASN A 21 -16.23 6.08 50.80
N THR A 22 -15.19 6.68 50.22
CA THR A 22 -13.84 6.72 50.79
C THR A 22 -13.63 7.83 51.81
N GLY A 23 -14.67 8.64 52.12
CA GLY A 23 -14.66 9.61 53.21
C GLY A 23 -14.38 11.06 52.85
N TYR A 24 -14.32 11.37 51.56
CA TYR A 24 -14.17 12.75 51.10
C TYR A 24 -15.45 13.58 51.29
N SER A 25 -15.29 14.91 51.52
CA SER A 25 -16.42 15.81 51.55
C SER A 25 -17.12 15.93 50.19
N CYS A 26 -18.39 16.36 50.16
CA CYS A 26 -19.13 16.48 48.90
C CYS A 26 -18.41 17.35 47.88
N ASP A 27 -17.82 18.47 48.32
CA ASP A 27 -17.13 19.42 47.42
C ASP A 27 -15.80 18.87 46.90
N GLU A 28 -15.05 18.17 47.73
CA GLU A 28 -13.82 17.49 47.33
C GLU A 28 -14.07 16.33 46.40
N ALA A 29 -15.08 15.50 46.67
CA ALA A 29 -15.47 14.38 45.83
C ALA A 29 -15.91 14.87 44.43
N ALA A 30 -16.68 15.96 44.36
CA ALA A 30 -17.09 16.55 43.09
C ALA A 30 -15.88 17.07 42.27
N ARG A 31 -14.94 17.73 42.95
CA ARG A 31 -13.74 18.28 42.31
C ARG A 31 -12.81 17.17 41.81
N LEU A 32 -12.55 16.15 42.60
CA LEU A 32 -11.75 14.99 42.20
C LEU A 32 -12.40 14.21 41.07
N THR A 33 -13.72 14.09 41.04
CA THR A 33 -14.47 13.44 39.97
C THR A 33 -14.30 14.22 38.65
N TYR A 34 -14.38 15.56 38.71
CA TYR A 34 -14.22 16.40 37.54
C TYR A 34 -12.79 16.32 36.97
N ASP A 35 -11.77 16.33 37.83
CA ASP A 35 -10.36 16.20 37.43
C ASP A 35 -10.08 14.79 36.83
N CYS A 36 -10.64 13.73 37.42
CA CYS A 36 -10.48 12.38 36.90
C CYS A 36 -11.14 12.20 35.54
N ILE A 37 -12.37 12.69 35.36
CA ILE A 37 -13.09 12.54 34.07
C ILE A 37 -12.43 13.39 32.98
N GLY A 38 -11.99 14.62 33.31
CA GLY A 38 -11.28 15.48 32.36
C GLY A 38 -9.97 14.85 31.88
N SER A 39 -9.21 14.23 32.76
CA SER A 39 -7.95 13.56 32.38
C SER A 39 -8.17 12.28 31.55
N VAL A 40 -9.27 11.55 31.79
CA VAL A 40 -9.63 10.35 31.02
C VAL A 40 -10.15 10.73 29.64
N GLU A 41 -10.92 11.81 29.53
CA GLU A 41 -11.44 12.30 28.26
C GLU A 41 -10.32 12.80 27.36
N GLU A 42 -9.34 13.53 27.90
CA GLU A 42 -8.15 13.98 27.17
C GLU A 42 -7.27 12.80 26.72
N ALA A 43 -7.07 11.78 27.56
CA ALA A 43 -6.33 10.57 27.23
C ALA A 43 -7.04 9.73 26.16
N THR A 44 -8.38 9.67 26.19
CA THR A 44 -9.19 8.92 25.20
C THR A 44 -9.17 9.63 23.85
N LEU A 45 -9.32 10.95 23.83
CA LEU A 45 -9.24 11.74 22.61
C LEU A 45 -7.86 11.63 21.92
N LEU A 46 -6.78 11.67 22.70
CA LEU A 46 -5.41 11.50 22.18
C LEU A 46 -5.17 10.07 21.66
N SER A 47 -5.74 9.07 22.31
CA SER A 47 -5.66 7.68 21.88
C SER A 47 -6.44 7.43 20.59
N ASP A 48 -7.62 7.99 20.47
CA ASP A 48 -8.52 7.84 19.32
C ASP A 48 -7.93 8.52 18.08
N THR A 49 -7.43 9.75 18.23
CA THR A 49 -6.77 10.50 17.14
C THR A 49 -5.54 9.75 16.62
N ARG A 50 -4.74 9.14 17.51
CA ARG A 50 -3.56 8.38 17.11
C ARG A 50 -3.91 7.06 16.42
N GLN A 51 -5.01 6.45 16.81
CA GLN A 51 -5.51 5.21 16.22
C GLN A 51 -6.10 5.47 14.82
N ASP A 52 -6.77 6.60 14.64
CA ASP A 52 -7.29 7.05 13.35
C ASP A 52 -6.18 7.33 12.35
N ASP A 53 -5.11 8.03 12.75
CA ASP A 53 -3.97 8.32 11.89
C ASP A 53 -3.26 7.05 11.41
N VAL A 54 -3.12 6.06 12.28
CA VAL A 54 -2.53 4.76 11.93
C VAL A 54 -3.45 3.98 10.98
N GLN A 55 -4.77 3.98 11.22
CA GLN A 55 -5.72 3.31 10.34
C GLN A 55 -5.79 3.95 8.95
N ILE A 56 -5.80 5.28 8.87
CA ILE A 56 -5.76 6.02 7.60
C ILE A 56 -4.50 5.68 6.81
N THR A 57 -3.35 5.62 7.48
CA THR A 57 -2.08 5.25 6.84
C THR A 57 -2.12 3.82 6.29
N VAL A 58 -2.62 2.86 7.06
CA VAL A 58 -2.75 1.46 6.63
C VAL A 58 -3.70 1.32 5.44
N GLN A 59 -4.85 1.98 5.48
CA GLN A 59 -5.82 1.97 4.38
C GLN A 59 -5.26 2.58 3.10
N ASN A 60 -4.46 3.65 3.19
CA ASN A 60 -3.82 4.26 2.03
C ASN A 60 -2.79 3.33 1.39
N ILE A 61 -2.01 2.60 2.20
CA ILE A 61 -1.07 1.59 1.74
C ILE A 61 -1.81 0.47 1.00
N GLU A 62 -2.85 -0.08 1.60
CA GLU A 62 -3.63 -1.16 1.00
C GLU A 62 -4.27 -0.73 -0.32
N ARG A 63 -4.87 0.46 -0.38
CA ARG A 63 -5.43 1.01 -1.62
C ARG A 63 -4.39 1.18 -2.71
N TYR A 64 -3.22 1.74 -2.40
CA TYR A 64 -2.14 1.92 -3.37
C TYR A 64 -1.72 0.58 -3.98
N PHE A 65 -1.43 -0.42 -3.16
CA PHE A 65 -1.01 -1.74 -3.62
C PHE A 65 -2.13 -2.55 -4.27
N HIS A 66 -3.39 -2.24 -4.00
CA HIS A 66 -4.52 -2.87 -4.67
C HIS A 66 -4.62 -2.46 -6.16
N TYR A 67 -4.35 -1.20 -6.48
CA TYR A 67 -4.38 -0.70 -7.87
C TYR A 67 -3.10 -0.95 -8.65
N LEU A 68 -1.98 -1.15 -7.98
CA LEU A 68 -0.66 -1.29 -8.59
C LEU A 68 -0.57 -2.42 -9.64
N PRO A 69 -1.14 -3.64 -9.42
CA PRO A 69 -1.12 -4.71 -10.42
C PRO A 69 -1.79 -4.32 -11.73
N TYR A 70 -2.91 -3.59 -11.69
CA TYR A 70 -3.61 -3.12 -12.89
C TYR A 70 -2.77 -2.14 -13.69
N ILE A 71 -2.08 -1.23 -12.98
CA ILE A 71 -1.17 -0.26 -13.59
C ILE A 71 0.01 -0.98 -14.24
N PHE A 72 0.60 -1.99 -13.58
CA PHE A 72 1.68 -2.78 -14.15
C PHE A 72 1.27 -3.51 -15.43
N ILE A 73 0.15 -4.23 -15.38
CA ILE A 73 -0.36 -4.95 -16.55
C ILE A 73 -0.58 -3.97 -17.71
N ALA A 74 -1.29 -2.88 -17.49
CA ALA A 74 -1.57 -1.90 -18.51
C ALA A 74 -0.29 -1.27 -19.09
N THR A 75 0.63 -0.81 -18.23
CA THR A 75 1.85 -0.12 -18.65
C THR A 75 2.84 -1.08 -19.33
N VAL A 76 3.01 -2.29 -18.82
CA VAL A 76 3.92 -3.28 -19.37
C VAL A 76 3.40 -3.80 -20.73
N ILE A 77 2.11 -4.09 -20.85
CA ILE A 77 1.53 -4.54 -22.13
C ILE A 77 1.65 -3.44 -23.20
N THR A 78 1.32 -2.20 -22.87
CA THR A 78 1.36 -1.11 -23.85
C THR A 78 2.78 -0.76 -24.26
N SER A 79 3.74 -0.68 -23.32
CA SER A 79 5.12 -0.29 -23.61
C SER A 79 5.95 -1.45 -24.20
N LEU A 80 5.99 -2.60 -23.53
CA LEU A 80 6.79 -3.73 -23.99
C LEU A 80 6.10 -4.52 -25.11
N GLY A 81 4.77 -4.63 -25.07
CA GLY A 81 4.02 -5.32 -26.12
C GLY A 81 4.21 -4.68 -27.48
N GLY A 82 4.09 -3.35 -27.55
CA GLY A 82 4.37 -2.59 -28.78
C GLY A 82 5.82 -2.78 -29.26
N LEU A 83 6.78 -2.69 -28.36
CA LEU A 83 8.19 -2.86 -28.68
C LEU A 83 8.52 -4.27 -29.17
N LEU A 84 7.98 -5.31 -28.53
CA LEU A 84 8.16 -6.70 -28.92
C LEU A 84 7.55 -7.01 -30.29
N LEU A 85 6.41 -6.39 -30.64
CA LEU A 85 5.81 -6.53 -31.95
C LEU A 85 6.69 -5.95 -33.05
N ILE A 86 7.28 -4.76 -32.82
CA ILE A 86 8.21 -4.13 -33.78
C ILE A 86 9.44 -5.00 -34.01
N PHE A 87 10.04 -5.56 -32.97
CA PHE A 87 11.20 -6.45 -33.11
C PHE A 87 10.90 -7.79 -33.77
N ARG A 88 9.62 -8.22 -33.79
CA ARG A 88 9.18 -9.43 -34.51
C ARG A 88 8.76 -9.17 -35.95
N GLU A 89 8.72 -7.93 -36.41
CA GLU A 89 8.38 -7.58 -37.77
C GLU A 89 9.30 -8.31 -38.78
N LYS A 90 8.73 -8.81 -39.86
CA LYS A 90 9.46 -9.65 -40.84
C LYS A 90 10.77 -9.04 -41.29
N ASN A 91 10.75 -7.74 -41.60
CA ASN A 91 11.93 -7.02 -42.07
C ASN A 91 13.06 -6.97 -41.03
N VAL A 92 12.70 -6.78 -39.75
CA VAL A 92 13.69 -6.76 -38.66
C VAL A 92 14.23 -8.17 -38.43
N ASN A 93 13.35 -9.16 -38.42
CA ASN A 93 13.73 -10.57 -38.23
C ASN A 93 14.66 -11.09 -39.35
N TYR A 94 14.43 -10.70 -40.62
CA TYR A 94 15.35 -11.04 -41.72
C TYR A 94 16.74 -10.40 -41.54
N ARG A 95 16.80 -9.14 -41.13
CA ARG A 95 18.09 -8.46 -40.86
C ARG A 95 18.86 -9.14 -39.71
N ILE A 96 18.16 -9.55 -38.67
CA ILE A 96 18.75 -10.24 -37.52
C ILE A 96 19.27 -11.63 -37.95
N ARG A 97 18.55 -12.36 -38.77
CA ARG A 97 18.96 -13.67 -39.27
C ARG A 97 20.16 -13.59 -40.24
N CYS A 98 20.31 -12.48 -40.93
CA CYS A 98 21.46 -12.24 -41.76
C CYS A 98 22.67 -11.73 -40.98
N SER A 99 22.52 -11.38 -39.69
CA SER A 99 23.62 -10.96 -38.84
C SER A 99 24.32 -12.18 -38.24
N ALA A 100 25.60 -12.03 -37.84
CA ALA A 100 26.40 -13.08 -37.24
C ALA A 100 25.96 -13.45 -35.78
N VAL A 101 24.87 -12.82 -35.28
CA VAL A 101 24.38 -13.03 -33.92
C VAL A 101 23.46 -14.24 -33.88
N SER A 102 23.71 -15.18 -32.97
CA SER A 102 22.84 -16.33 -32.80
C SER A 102 21.45 -15.92 -32.27
N ALA A 103 20.41 -16.59 -32.77
CA ALA A 103 19.01 -16.33 -32.35
C ALA A 103 18.80 -16.44 -30.84
N VAL A 104 19.55 -17.31 -30.18
CA VAL A 104 19.52 -17.47 -28.71
C VAL A 104 20.04 -16.23 -28.01
N HIS A 105 21.20 -15.70 -28.44
CA HIS A 105 21.77 -14.49 -27.85
C HIS A 105 20.86 -13.27 -28.03
N TYR A 106 20.23 -13.14 -29.19
CA TYR A 106 19.28 -12.07 -29.45
C TYR A 106 18.07 -12.15 -28.53
N ASN A 107 17.44 -13.34 -28.42
CA ASN A 107 16.26 -13.51 -27.59
C ASN A 107 16.56 -13.31 -26.09
N THR A 108 17.73 -13.77 -25.61
CA THR A 108 18.15 -13.54 -24.23
C THR A 108 18.43 -12.07 -23.94
N ALA A 109 19.09 -11.37 -24.87
CA ALA A 109 19.33 -9.93 -24.74
C ALA A 109 18.02 -9.12 -24.71
N LEU A 110 17.05 -9.50 -25.58
CA LEU A 110 15.73 -8.87 -25.59
C LEU A 110 14.96 -9.13 -24.29
N ALA A 111 14.98 -10.37 -23.79
CA ALA A 111 14.35 -10.72 -22.52
C ALA A 111 14.97 -9.94 -21.35
N LEU A 112 16.29 -9.85 -21.32
CA LEU A 112 17.02 -9.10 -20.30
C LEU A 112 16.69 -7.61 -20.33
N ALA A 113 16.61 -7.01 -21.53
CA ALA A 113 16.23 -5.62 -21.70
C ALA A 113 14.80 -5.34 -21.19
N CYS A 114 13.84 -6.22 -21.53
CA CYS A 114 12.47 -6.10 -21.00
C CYS A 114 12.40 -6.24 -19.49
N LEU A 115 13.17 -7.14 -18.91
CA LEU A 115 13.24 -7.34 -17.48
C LEU A 115 13.87 -6.14 -16.77
N THR A 116 14.96 -5.58 -17.32
CA THR A 116 15.60 -4.37 -16.80
C THR A 116 14.65 -3.18 -16.83
N TYR A 117 13.95 -2.97 -17.94
CA TYR A 117 12.92 -1.92 -18.06
C TYR A 117 11.82 -2.09 -16.99
N SER A 118 11.35 -3.30 -16.81
CA SER A 118 10.29 -3.59 -15.83
C SER A 118 10.73 -3.35 -14.40
N ILE A 119 11.98 -3.69 -14.06
CA ILE A 119 12.56 -3.41 -12.73
C ILE A 119 12.69 -1.90 -12.51
N LEU A 120 13.14 -1.14 -13.50
CA LEU A 120 13.20 0.32 -13.41
C LEU A 120 11.82 0.93 -13.19
N LEU A 121 10.83 0.46 -13.94
CA LEU A 121 9.44 0.88 -13.76
C LEU A 121 8.96 0.59 -12.32
N TRP A 122 9.23 -0.61 -11.81
CA TRP A 122 8.88 -0.99 -10.45
C TRP A 122 9.54 -0.09 -9.40
N LEU A 123 10.83 0.24 -9.58
CA LEU A 123 11.53 1.15 -8.68
C LEU A 123 10.88 2.53 -8.64
N VAL A 124 10.46 3.07 -9.78
CA VAL A 124 9.73 4.36 -9.83
C VAL A 124 8.45 4.29 -9.01
N PHE A 125 7.66 3.22 -9.16
CA PHE A 125 6.44 3.05 -8.36
C PHE A 125 6.73 2.83 -6.88
N MET A 126 7.86 2.19 -6.51
CA MET A 126 8.27 2.05 -5.11
C MET A 126 8.69 3.39 -4.49
N VAL A 127 9.36 4.25 -5.23
CA VAL A 127 9.68 5.62 -4.77
C VAL A 127 8.39 6.43 -4.57
N LEU A 128 7.42 6.32 -5.48
CA LEU A 128 6.11 6.95 -5.31
C LEU A 128 5.34 6.38 -4.10
N ALA A 129 5.38 5.07 -3.90
CA ALA A 129 4.79 4.43 -2.73
C ALA A 129 5.40 4.96 -1.42
N LEU A 130 6.72 5.13 -1.39
CA LEU A 130 7.43 5.69 -0.23
C LEU A 130 7.01 7.14 0.03
N ALA A 131 6.82 7.94 -1.02
CA ALA A 131 6.37 9.32 -0.92
C ALA A 131 4.93 9.45 -0.38
N VAL A 132 4.04 8.53 -0.80
CA VAL A 132 2.61 8.56 -0.41
C VAL A 132 2.38 7.88 0.95
N CYS A 133 3.00 6.74 1.19
CA CYS A 133 2.76 5.91 2.38
C CYS A 133 3.76 6.16 3.52
N GLY A 134 4.85 6.88 3.26
CA GLY A 134 5.85 7.24 4.25
C GLY A 134 6.43 6.04 5.00
N LYS A 135 6.62 6.20 6.32
CA LYS A 135 7.22 5.19 7.20
C LYS A 135 6.38 3.91 7.34
N GLY A 136 5.08 3.97 7.03
CA GLY A 136 4.19 2.80 7.09
C GLY A 136 4.57 1.69 6.12
N LEU A 137 5.24 2.02 5.01
CA LEU A 137 5.74 1.05 4.03
C LEU A 137 6.84 0.13 4.60
N LEU A 138 7.60 0.60 5.60
CA LEU A 138 8.67 -0.16 6.28
C LEU A 138 8.12 -1.15 7.33
N SER A 139 6.81 -1.21 7.53
CA SER A 139 6.19 -2.22 8.39
C SER A 139 6.26 -3.61 7.75
N VAL A 140 6.13 -4.67 8.57
CA VAL A 140 6.11 -6.05 8.07
C VAL A 140 5.01 -6.26 7.01
N ARG A 141 3.83 -5.64 7.20
CA ARG A 141 2.75 -5.67 6.21
C ARG A 141 3.12 -4.96 4.92
N GLY A 142 3.73 -3.77 5.01
CA GLY A 142 4.21 -3.03 3.86
C GLY A 142 5.24 -3.82 3.05
N LEU A 143 6.20 -4.46 3.73
CA LEU A 143 7.22 -5.29 3.07
C LEU A 143 6.60 -6.47 2.31
N MET A 144 5.60 -7.15 2.89
CA MET A 144 4.87 -8.22 2.20
C MET A 144 4.17 -7.72 0.93
N LEU A 145 3.56 -6.53 0.96
CA LEU A 145 2.92 -5.92 -0.19
C LEU A 145 3.94 -5.54 -1.28
N VAL A 146 5.12 -5.06 -0.89
CA VAL A 146 6.25 -4.77 -1.80
C VAL A 146 6.71 -6.04 -2.52
N ILE A 147 6.91 -7.14 -1.81
CA ILE A 147 7.29 -8.43 -2.40
C ILE A 147 6.19 -8.93 -3.34
N ASN A 148 4.93 -8.87 -2.91
CA ASN A 148 3.80 -9.27 -3.73
C ASN A 148 3.71 -8.45 -5.03
N SER A 149 3.94 -7.14 -4.96
CA SER A 149 3.95 -6.26 -6.15
C SER A 149 5.05 -6.63 -7.14
N PHE A 150 6.22 -7.05 -6.65
CA PHE A 150 7.31 -7.53 -7.50
C PHE A 150 6.94 -8.81 -8.25
N VAL A 151 6.26 -9.76 -7.58
CA VAL A 151 5.75 -10.98 -8.21
C VAL A 151 4.74 -10.64 -9.31
N PHE A 152 3.82 -9.70 -9.05
CA PHE A 152 2.86 -9.24 -10.06
C PHE A 152 3.54 -8.59 -11.27
N LEU A 153 4.62 -7.86 -11.06
CA LEU A 153 5.42 -7.32 -12.16
C LEU A 153 5.96 -8.43 -13.06
N LEU A 154 6.57 -9.47 -12.48
CA LEU A 154 7.11 -10.61 -13.22
C LEU A 154 6.01 -11.34 -14.01
N VAL A 155 4.84 -11.53 -13.41
CA VAL A 155 3.68 -12.11 -14.08
C VAL A 155 3.24 -11.24 -15.25
N SER A 156 3.18 -9.90 -15.08
CA SER A 156 2.82 -8.97 -16.15
C SER A 156 3.77 -9.02 -17.34
N VAL A 157 5.07 -9.14 -17.09
CA VAL A 157 6.08 -9.35 -18.13
C VAL A 157 5.86 -10.67 -18.85
N GLY A 158 5.60 -11.76 -18.13
CA GLY A 158 5.30 -13.09 -18.70
C GLY A 158 4.06 -13.06 -19.60
N ILE A 159 2.98 -12.43 -19.15
CA ILE A 159 1.75 -12.25 -19.94
C ILE A 159 2.05 -11.45 -21.23
N THR A 160 2.82 -10.38 -21.14
CA THR A 160 3.18 -9.55 -22.29
C THR A 160 3.97 -10.35 -23.32
N TYR A 161 4.91 -11.19 -22.89
CA TYR A 161 5.63 -12.12 -23.78
C TYR A 161 4.68 -13.11 -24.45
N LEU A 162 3.72 -13.69 -23.72
CA LEU A 162 2.72 -14.62 -24.25
C LEU A 162 1.83 -13.94 -25.29
N ILE A 163 1.31 -12.75 -25.00
CA ILE A 163 0.49 -11.99 -25.94
C ILE A 163 1.28 -11.66 -27.21
N SER A 164 2.52 -11.20 -27.06
CA SER A 164 3.37 -10.90 -28.20
C SER A 164 3.72 -12.12 -29.04
N PHE A 165 3.79 -13.31 -28.42
CA PHE A 165 3.99 -14.56 -29.12
C PHE A 165 2.75 -14.98 -29.91
N LEU A 166 1.57 -14.89 -29.31
CA LEU A 166 0.28 -15.23 -29.94
C LEU A 166 -0.11 -14.26 -31.06
N ALA A 167 0.17 -12.98 -30.90
CA ALA A 167 -0.15 -11.95 -31.89
C ALA A 167 0.68 -12.08 -33.18
N TYR A 168 1.80 -12.80 -33.14
CA TYR A 168 2.68 -13.00 -34.30
C TYR A 168 2.31 -14.24 -35.13
N ASN A 169 1.58 -15.21 -34.56
CA ASN A 169 1.15 -16.41 -35.29
C ASN A 169 -0.14 -16.17 -36.05
#